data_763850571ace7a25bad55164cdfa7881
#
_entry.id   763850571ace7a25bad55164cdfa7881
#
_cell.length_a   1.000
_cell.length_b   1.000
_cell.length_c   1.000
_cell.angle_alpha   90.00
_cell.angle_beta   90.00
_cell.angle_gamma   90.00
#
_symmetry.space_group_name_H-M   'P 1'
#
loop_
_entity.id
_entity.type
_entity.pdbx_description
1 polymer ?
#
loop_
_entity_poly.entity_id
_entity_poly.type
_entity_poly.pdbx_seq_one_letter_code
_entity_poly.pdbx_strand_id
1 'polypeptide(L)'
;MFSSRIPVGRVLTLLVFFVASVVLFTGCSLPWQHSTSTSASGPKPTTKQLLTALTKNFRSVSAFHVVMSVANPGTASTSQIQIRSANGDVVMPDKVKAQAVVVLSGQSVTVNLISVGDNQFITDPITGQWRVIKGVLDPRTLTNPDTGIISLVNKIQNVSQPTDDSVNGTACWRVTGQLDAKYLAFFTGGGVPAGTMLQTSSCIGKGDSLPYQLVVTGEAAAGDTTSTSRTFLISNYNETVNIIAPQI
;
A
#
# COMPACT_ATOMS: atom_id res chain seq x y z
N MET A 1 7.45 28.92 58.55
CA MET A 1 8.52 28.87 59.59
C MET A 1 9.74 28.23 58.97
N PHE A 2 10.89 28.93 59.10
CA PHE A 2 12.26 28.60 58.68
C PHE A 2 12.50 28.51 57.16
N SER A 3 13.02 29.51 56.48
CA SER A 3 14.15 30.47 56.61
C SER A 3 15.49 29.79 56.84
N SER A 4 16.37 29.95 55.84
CA SER A 4 17.78 30.37 56.00
C SER A 4 18.59 29.93 54.76
N ARG A 5 19.04 30.79 54.03
CA ARG A 5 20.22 31.68 54.00
C ARG A 5 21.36 31.14 53.15
N ILE A 6 21.69 31.95 52.17
CA ILE A 6 22.92 31.97 51.35
C ILE A 6 24.11 32.30 52.27
N PRO A 7 25.34 31.90 51.94
CA PRO A 7 26.44 32.85 52.02
C PRO A 7 27.19 33.05 50.68
N VAL A 8 27.40 34.29 50.43
CA VAL A 8 28.33 34.94 49.54
C VAL A 8 29.76 34.84 50.09
N GLY A 9 30.74 34.71 49.26
CA GLY A 9 32.13 34.84 49.68
C GLY A 9 33.14 34.65 48.56
N ARG A 10 33.50 35.78 47.98
CA ARG A 10 34.82 36.37 47.68
C ARG A 10 35.61 35.73 46.52
N VAL A 11 35.71 36.41 45.39
CA VAL A 11 36.66 37.49 45.01
C VAL A 11 38.13 37.16 45.34
N LEU A 12 38.93 36.98 44.32
CA LEU A 12 40.20 37.66 44.12
C LEU A 12 40.90 37.24 42.81
N THR A 13 40.90 38.15 41.86
CA THR A 13 41.97 38.78 41.07
C THR A 13 43.31 38.04 40.92
N LEU A 14 43.77 37.91 39.67
CA LEU A 14 45.13 38.14 39.14
C LEU A 14 45.08 37.91 37.60
N LEU A 15 45.08 38.89 36.83
CA LEU A 15 45.93 39.80 36.09
C LEU A 15 47.11 39.11 35.40
N VAL A 16 47.14 39.37 34.04
CA VAL A 16 48.26 39.54 33.12
C VAL A 16 48.97 38.30 32.59
N PHE A 17 48.78 38.01 31.30
CA PHE A 17 49.88 38.13 30.34
C PHE A 17 49.34 38.22 28.90
N PHE A 18 49.66 39.34 28.28
CA PHE A 18 49.51 39.69 26.88
C PHE A 18 50.52 38.88 26.05
N VAL A 19 50.07 38.07 25.12
CA VAL A 19 50.88 37.72 23.95
C VAL A 19 49.99 37.79 22.72
N ALA A 20 50.20 38.84 21.95
CA ALA A 20 49.65 39.02 20.63
C ALA A 20 50.22 37.97 19.67
N SER A 21 49.38 37.08 19.22
CA SER A 21 49.65 36.27 18.04
C SER A 21 48.60 36.58 17.00
N VAL A 22 48.94 37.47 16.11
CA VAL A 22 48.23 37.73 14.85
C VAL A 22 48.38 36.52 13.98
N VAL A 23 47.39 35.63 13.97
CA VAL A 23 47.28 34.56 12.96
C VAL A 23 46.34 35.08 11.88
N LEU A 24 46.92 35.42 10.76
CA LEU A 24 46.21 35.70 9.52
C LEU A 24 45.47 34.41 9.08
N PHE A 25 44.20 34.29 9.48
CA PHE A 25 43.30 33.35 8.88
C PHE A 25 42.88 33.89 7.53
N THR A 26 43.59 33.49 6.48
CA THR A 26 43.03 33.51 5.12
C THR A 26 41.81 32.62 5.12
N GLY A 27 40.65 33.26 5.16
CA GLY A 27 39.36 32.57 5.06
C GLY A 27 39.24 31.90 3.70
N CYS A 28 39.45 30.59 3.64
CA CYS A 28 38.81 29.75 2.63
C CYS A 28 37.32 29.70 2.96
N SER A 29 36.54 30.53 2.28
CA SER A 29 35.11 30.34 2.17
C SER A 29 34.87 29.04 1.43
N LEU A 30 34.69 27.95 2.18
CA LEU A 30 34.09 26.71 1.64
C LEU A 30 32.69 27.09 1.19
N PRO A 31 32.37 26.93 -0.12
CA PRO A 31 30.98 27.02 -0.52
C PRO A 31 30.26 25.88 0.21
N TRP A 32 29.23 26.20 0.96
CA TRP A 32 28.27 25.24 1.43
C TRP A 32 27.77 24.48 0.19
N GLN A 33 28.37 23.34 -0.06
CA GLN A 33 27.77 22.36 -0.94
C GLN A 33 26.49 21.90 -0.25
N HIS A 34 25.39 22.50 -0.67
CA HIS A 34 24.13 21.82 -0.55
C HIS A 34 24.32 20.47 -1.24
N SER A 35 24.51 19.42 -0.45
CA SER A 35 24.40 18.06 -0.91
C SER A 35 22.93 17.87 -1.28
N THR A 36 22.56 18.33 -2.47
CA THR A 36 21.43 17.76 -3.17
C THR A 36 21.78 16.28 -3.31
N SER A 37 21.17 15.46 -2.47
CA SER A 37 21.14 14.01 -2.65
C SER A 37 20.47 13.77 -3.99
N THR A 38 21.25 13.85 -5.05
CA THR A 38 20.87 13.32 -6.34
C THR A 38 20.80 11.82 -6.11
N SER A 39 19.61 11.33 -5.77
CA SER A 39 19.32 9.91 -5.89
C SER A 39 19.76 9.54 -7.29
N ALA A 40 20.86 8.80 -7.41
CA ALA A 40 21.31 8.26 -8.68
C ALA A 40 20.23 7.28 -9.14
N SER A 41 19.24 7.84 -9.79
CA SER A 41 18.19 7.10 -10.49
C SER A 41 18.91 6.41 -11.63
N GLY A 42 19.03 5.09 -11.56
CA GLY A 42 19.51 4.31 -12.70
C GLY A 42 18.72 4.66 -13.95
N PRO A 43 19.16 4.29 -15.14
CA PRO A 43 18.48 4.62 -16.38
C PRO A 43 17.02 4.19 -16.28
N LYS A 44 16.11 5.09 -16.68
CA LYS A 44 14.65 4.88 -16.67
C LYS A 44 14.32 3.59 -17.47
N PRO A 45 13.63 2.62 -16.85
CA PRO A 45 13.28 1.38 -17.55
C PRO A 45 12.22 1.63 -18.60
N THR A 46 12.21 0.83 -19.63
CA THR A 46 11.03 0.75 -20.52
C THR A 46 9.87 0.09 -19.78
N THR A 47 8.64 0.38 -20.19
CA THR A 47 7.44 -0.26 -19.64
C THR A 47 7.55 -1.79 -19.64
N LYS A 48 8.01 -2.37 -20.75
CA LYS A 48 8.20 -3.83 -20.85
C LYS A 48 9.21 -4.37 -19.83
N GLN A 49 10.35 -3.71 -19.66
CA GLN A 49 11.35 -4.10 -18.66
C GLN A 49 10.76 -4.05 -17.25
N LEU A 50 10.04 -2.97 -16.92
CA LEU A 50 9.41 -2.78 -15.61
C LEU A 50 8.39 -3.87 -15.30
N LEU A 51 7.46 -4.16 -16.21
CA LEU A 51 6.43 -5.18 -16.02
C LEU A 51 7.02 -6.60 -15.96
N THR A 52 8.07 -6.87 -16.75
CA THR A 52 8.78 -8.16 -16.67
C THR A 52 9.47 -8.33 -15.31
N ALA A 53 10.15 -7.29 -14.81
CA ALA A 53 10.80 -7.31 -13.51
C ALA A 53 9.77 -7.48 -12.38
N LEU A 54 8.63 -6.77 -12.43
CA LEU A 54 7.55 -6.92 -11.47
C LEU A 54 7.07 -8.37 -11.41
N THR A 55 6.71 -8.96 -12.54
CA THR A 55 6.21 -10.34 -12.59
C THR A 55 7.24 -11.35 -12.05
N LYS A 56 8.52 -11.16 -12.39
CA LYS A 56 9.61 -12.01 -11.90
C LYS A 56 9.77 -11.89 -10.38
N ASN A 57 9.86 -10.66 -9.86
CA ASN A 57 10.19 -10.43 -8.46
C ASN A 57 9.00 -10.77 -7.54
N PHE A 58 7.77 -10.58 -8.01
CA PHE A 58 6.59 -10.95 -7.23
C PHE A 58 6.47 -12.47 -7.00
N ARG A 59 7.00 -13.29 -7.87
CA ARG A 59 7.02 -14.76 -7.67
C ARG A 59 7.82 -15.21 -6.46
N SER A 60 8.73 -14.37 -5.97
CA SER A 60 9.53 -14.63 -4.76
C SER A 60 8.91 -14.05 -3.48
N VAL A 61 7.78 -13.36 -3.58
CA VAL A 61 7.05 -12.82 -2.43
C VAL A 61 6.38 -13.95 -1.67
N SER A 62 6.64 -14.05 -0.37
CA SER A 62 6.04 -15.02 0.53
C SER A 62 4.83 -14.48 1.29
N ALA A 63 4.81 -13.18 1.56
CA ALA A 63 3.72 -12.50 2.25
C ALA A 63 3.69 -11.01 1.89
N PHE A 64 2.53 -10.38 2.04
CA PHE A 64 2.38 -8.93 1.94
C PHE A 64 1.14 -8.46 2.70
N HIS A 65 1.15 -7.19 3.08
CA HIS A 65 0.02 -6.49 3.64
C HIS A 65 -0.70 -5.70 2.55
N VAL A 66 -2.03 -5.69 2.54
CA VAL A 66 -2.83 -4.92 1.59
C VAL A 66 -3.90 -4.11 2.31
N VAL A 67 -3.98 -2.83 1.95
CA VAL A 67 -5.09 -1.94 2.34
C VAL A 67 -5.83 -1.53 1.09
N MET A 68 -7.13 -1.79 1.06
CA MET A 68 -8.02 -1.38 -0.03
C MET A 68 -9.02 -0.36 0.48
N SER A 69 -9.25 0.69 -0.29
CA SER A 69 -10.26 1.71 -0.03
C SER A 69 -11.03 2.06 -1.30
N VAL A 70 -12.30 2.46 -1.13
CA VAL A 70 -13.16 2.90 -2.22
C VAL A 70 -13.55 4.35 -1.98
N ALA A 71 -13.21 5.22 -2.94
CA ALA A 71 -13.65 6.61 -2.98
C ALA A 71 -14.79 6.77 -4.00
N ASN A 72 -15.67 7.73 -3.74
CA ASN A 72 -16.84 8.02 -4.58
C ASN A 72 -17.66 6.76 -4.90
N PRO A 73 -17.99 5.94 -3.90
CA PRO A 73 -18.75 4.74 -4.15
C PRO A 73 -20.13 5.14 -4.67
N GLY A 74 -20.58 4.49 -5.72
CA GLY A 74 -21.94 4.66 -6.21
C GLY A 74 -22.98 4.08 -5.26
N THR A 75 -24.22 4.05 -5.70
CA THR A 75 -25.35 3.52 -4.90
C THR A 75 -25.23 2.01 -4.79
N ALA A 76 -25.20 1.51 -3.55
CA ALA A 76 -25.17 0.07 -3.30
C ALA A 76 -26.46 -0.59 -3.84
N SER A 77 -26.29 -1.63 -4.66
CA SER A 77 -27.40 -2.51 -4.99
C SER A 77 -27.80 -3.29 -3.73
N THR A 78 -29.07 -3.37 -3.44
CA THR A 78 -29.58 -4.12 -2.26
C THR A 78 -29.32 -5.63 -2.34
N SER A 79 -29.02 -6.14 -3.54
CA SER A 79 -28.78 -7.55 -3.80
C SER A 79 -27.30 -7.96 -3.81
N GLN A 80 -26.37 -7.01 -3.70
CA GLN A 80 -24.94 -7.28 -3.78
C GLN A 80 -24.19 -6.76 -2.56
N ILE A 81 -23.21 -7.55 -2.10
CA ILE A 81 -22.26 -7.11 -1.08
C ILE A 81 -21.24 -6.19 -1.74
N GLN A 82 -21.13 -4.95 -1.26
CA GLN A 82 -20.13 -4.01 -1.72
C GLN A 82 -19.05 -3.81 -0.66
N ILE A 83 -17.81 -4.09 -1.02
CA ILE A 83 -16.68 -3.82 -0.14
C ILE A 83 -16.35 -2.32 -0.24
N ARG A 84 -16.32 -1.62 0.91
CA ARG A 84 -15.93 -0.20 1.03
C ARG A 84 -14.47 -0.01 1.37
N SER A 85 -13.97 -0.87 2.25
CA SER A 85 -12.56 -0.94 2.58
C SER A 85 -12.19 -2.35 3.04
N ALA A 86 -10.93 -2.68 2.92
CA ALA A 86 -10.37 -3.90 3.50
C ALA A 86 -8.93 -3.65 3.92
N ASN A 87 -8.51 -4.33 4.97
CA ASN A 87 -7.15 -4.30 5.49
C ASN A 87 -6.78 -5.72 5.89
N GLY A 88 -5.66 -6.24 5.43
CA GLY A 88 -5.32 -7.61 5.73
C GLY A 88 -3.95 -8.05 5.23
N ASP A 89 -3.60 -9.25 5.67
CA ASP A 89 -2.36 -9.92 5.34
C ASP A 89 -2.64 -11.11 4.42
N VAL A 90 -1.77 -11.27 3.46
CA VAL A 90 -1.77 -12.39 2.52
C VAL A 90 -0.46 -13.16 2.72
N VAL A 91 -0.56 -14.45 2.94
CA VAL A 91 0.59 -15.36 3.00
C VAL A 91 0.44 -16.39 1.90
N MET A 92 1.43 -16.39 1.03
CA MET A 92 1.47 -17.29 -0.12
C MET A 92 1.61 -18.74 0.32
N PRO A 93 1.01 -19.71 -0.37
CA PRO A 93 0.18 -19.51 -1.55
C PRO A 93 -1.32 -19.38 -1.25
N ASP A 94 -1.79 -19.63 -0.02
CA ASP A 94 -3.19 -19.96 0.23
C ASP A 94 -3.77 -19.44 1.55
N LYS A 95 -3.17 -18.39 2.15
CA LYS A 95 -3.68 -17.83 3.41
C LYS A 95 -3.97 -16.35 3.31
N VAL A 96 -5.12 -15.96 3.86
CA VAL A 96 -5.53 -14.55 4.00
C VAL A 96 -6.14 -14.35 5.38
N LYS A 97 -5.80 -13.24 6.01
CA LYS A 97 -6.50 -12.71 7.18
C LYS A 97 -6.81 -11.25 6.94
N ALA A 98 -8.08 -10.88 6.92
CA ALA A 98 -8.49 -9.52 6.61
C ALA A 98 -9.68 -9.07 7.47
N GLN A 99 -9.78 -7.76 7.64
CA GLN A 99 -10.97 -7.07 8.11
C GLN A 99 -11.51 -6.22 6.96
N ALA A 100 -12.80 -6.28 6.72
CA ALA A 100 -13.45 -5.50 5.68
C ALA A 100 -14.68 -4.77 6.21
N VAL A 101 -14.90 -3.56 5.69
CA VAL A 101 -16.17 -2.86 5.81
C VAL A 101 -16.96 -3.14 4.54
N VAL A 102 -18.11 -3.74 4.69
CA VAL A 102 -19.01 -4.09 3.58
C VAL A 102 -20.37 -3.43 3.76
N VAL A 103 -21.04 -3.12 2.66
CA VAL A 103 -22.44 -2.70 2.67
C VAL A 103 -23.30 -3.92 2.38
N LEU A 104 -24.18 -4.24 3.32
CA LEU A 104 -25.15 -5.33 3.23
C LEU A 104 -26.54 -4.75 3.48
N SER A 105 -27.45 -4.90 2.52
CA SER A 105 -28.82 -4.35 2.63
C SER A 105 -28.85 -2.85 3.00
N GLY A 106 -27.92 -2.08 2.44
CA GLY A 106 -27.81 -0.64 2.66
C GLY A 106 -27.11 -0.22 3.97
N GLN A 107 -26.69 -1.16 4.82
CA GLN A 107 -26.00 -0.88 6.07
C GLN A 107 -24.52 -1.27 5.98
N SER A 108 -23.66 -0.41 6.52
CA SER A 108 -22.22 -0.72 6.63
C SER A 108 -21.98 -1.59 7.85
N VAL A 109 -21.35 -2.74 7.62
CA VAL A 109 -20.98 -3.69 8.69
C VAL A 109 -19.49 -4.06 8.53
N THR A 110 -18.85 -4.32 9.67
CA THR A 110 -17.48 -4.80 9.68
C THR A 110 -17.47 -6.31 9.83
N VAL A 111 -16.71 -6.98 8.98
CA VAL A 111 -16.53 -8.42 9.02
C VAL A 111 -15.05 -8.75 9.05
N ASN A 112 -14.67 -9.83 9.74
CA ASN A 112 -13.35 -10.41 9.66
C ASN A 112 -13.40 -11.67 8.80
N LEU A 113 -12.38 -11.87 7.99
CA LEU A 113 -12.21 -13.01 7.12
C LEU A 113 -10.89 -13.71 7.46
N ILE A 114 -10.91 -15.02 7.58
CA ILE A 114 -9.72 -15.87 7.58
C ILE A 114 -9.92 -16.94 6.53
N SER A 115 -8.93 -17.14 5.68
CA SER A 115 -8.90 -18.22 4.71
C SER A 115 -7.58 -18.96 4.83
N VAL A 116 -7.63 -20.29 4.93
CA VAL A 116 -6.47 -21.19 5.02
C VAL A 116 -6.75 -22.38 4.13
N GLY A 117 -6.08 -22.44 2.99
CA GLY A 117 -6.38 -23.41 1.95
C GLY A 117 -7.84 -23.33 1.49
N ASP A 118 -8.56 -24.44 1.55
CA ASP A 118 -9.98 -24.53 1.16
C ASP A 118 -10.95 -24.06 2.26
N ASN A 119 -10.45 -23.79 3.46
CA ASN A 119 -11.29 -23.41 4.59
C ASN A 119 -11.40 -21.90 4.69
N GLN A 120 -12.62 -21.40 4.67
CA GLN A 120 -12.91 -19.98 4.76
C GLN A 120 -13.83 -19.73 5.96
N PHE A 121 -13.52 -18.69 6.71
CA PHE A 121 -14.21 -18.30 7.93
C PHE A 121 -14.54 -16.81 7.86
N ILE A 122 -15.73 -16.43 8.28
CA ILE A 122 -16.15 -15.04 8.41
C ILE A 122 -16.81 -14.84 9.77
N THR A 123 -16.66 -13.64 10.33
CA THR A 123 -17.42 -13.28 11.52
C THR A 123 -18.84 -12.90 11.13
N ASP A 124 -19.80 -13.36 11.92
CA ASP A 124 -21.16 -12.84 11.90
C ASP A 124 -21.14 -11.37 12.31
N PRO A 125 -21.69 -10.44 11.53
CA PRO A 125 -21.59 -9.02 11.81
C PRO A 125 -22.38 -8.56 13.05
N ILE A 126 -23.32 -9.40 13.55
CA ILE A 126 -24.16 -9.10 14.71
C ILE A 126 -23.59 -9.70 15.97
N THR A 127 -23.23 -11.00 15.90
CA THR A 127 -22.78 -11.75 17.09
C THR A 127 -21.26 -11.78 17.25
N GLY A 128 -20.51 -11.44 16.21
CA GLY A 128 -19.04 -11.54 16.17
C GLY A 128 -18.51 -12.98 16.12
N GLN A 129 -19.37 -13.98 16.09
CA GLN A 129 -18.98 -15.40 16.09
C GLN A 129 -18.45 -15.82 14.71
N TRP A 130 -17.44 -16.67 14.72
CA TRP A 130 -16.91 -17.24 13.49
C TRP A 130 -17.85 -18.29 12.90
N ARG A 131 -17.98 -18.28 11.58
CA ARG A 131 -18.72 -19.27 10.80
C ARG A 131 -17.88 -19.74 9.62
N VAL A 132 -18.00 -21.02 9.29
CA VAL A 132 -17.46 -21.55 8.03
C VAL A 132 -18.33 -21.07 6.87
N ILE A 133 -17.68 -20.61 5.83
CA ILE A 133 -18.33 -20.21 4.58
C ILE A 133 -17.62 -20.87 3.41
N LYS A 134 -18.24 -20.89 2.25
CA LYS A 134 -17.64 -21.42 1.02
C LYS A 134 -17.75 -20.40 -0.11
N GLY A 135 -16.70 -20.29 -0.91
CA GLY A 135 -16.75 -19.57 -2.18
C GLY A 135 -16.80 -18.04 -2.07
N VAL A 136 -16.48 -17.44 -0.91
CA VAL A 136 -16.44 -15.97 -0.77
C VAL A 136 -15.14 -15.39 -1.30
N LEU A 137 -14.01 -15.98 -0.94
CA LEU A 137 -12.70 -15.56 -1.39
C LEU A 137 -11.73 -16.74 -1.35
N ASP A 138 -11.41 -17.31 -2.47
CA ASP A 138 -10.29 -18.26 -2.54
C ASP A 138 -8.98 -17.49 -2.53
N PRO A 139 -8.13 -17.60 -1.47
CA PRO A 139 -6.88 -16.87 -1.39
C PRO A 139 -5.95 -17.16 -2.58
N ARG A 140 -6.03 -18.35 -3.16
CA ARG A 140 -5.25 -18.71 -4.35
C ARG A 140 -5.60 -17.85 -5.56
N THR A 141 -6.81 -17.32 -5.65
CA THR A 141 -7.18 -16.35 -6.69
C THR A 141 -6.50 -15.00 -6.51
N LEU A 142 -6.09 -14.65 -5.29
CA LEU A 142 -5.34 -13.44 -5.00
C LEU A 142 -3.84 -13.63 -5.23
N THR A 143 -3.34 -14.79 -4.82
CA THR A 143 -1.91 -15.07 -4.70
C THR A 143 -1.31 -15.66 -5.98
N ASN A 144 -2.11 -16.21 -6.87
CA ASN A 144 -1.62 -16.80 -8.11
C ASN A 144 -0.92 -15.75 -8.99
N PRO A 145 0.35 -15.90 -9.32
CA PRO A 145 1.10 -14.91 -10.09
C PRO A 145 0.57 -14.71 -11.52
N ASP A 146 -0.17 -15.69 -12.04
CA ASP A 146 -0.66 -15.67 -13.42
C ASP A 146 -2.14 -15.23 -13.53
N THR A 147 -2.93 -15.35 -12.45
CA THR A 147 -4.37 -15.01 -12.44
C THR A 147 -4.78 -14.10 -11.29
N GLY A 148 -3.94 -13.90 -10.28
CA GLY A 148 -4.24 -13.08 -9.10
C GLY A 148 -4.07 -11.58 -9.33
N ILE A 149 -4.09 -10.82 -8.24
CA ILE A 149 -4.00 -9.34 -8.24
C ILE A 149 -2.84 -8.82 -9.09
N ILE A 150 -1.68 -9.46 -9.00
CA ILE A 150 -0.49 -9.00 -9.72
C ILE A 150 -0.58 -9.26 -11.21
N SER A 151 -1.30 -10.32 -11.61
CA SER A 151 -1.53 -10.55 -13.03
C SER A 151 -2.33 -9.43 -13.70
N LEU A 152 -3.11 -8.68 -12.90
CA LEU A 152 -3.88 -7.53 -13.40
C LEU A 152 -2.97 -6.50 -14.06
N VAL A 153 -1.76 -6.29 -13.52
CA VAL A 153 -0.80 -5.35 -14.12
C VAL A 153 -0.42 -5.78 -15.54
N ASN A 154 -0.34 -7.07 -15.82
CA ASN A 154 -0.07 -7.61 -17.15
C ASN A 154 -1.29 -7.57 -18.09
N LYS A 155 -2.49 -7.28 -17.56
CA LYS A 155 -3.72 -7.12 -18.35
C LYS A 155 -4.03 -5.66 -18.66
N ILE A 156 -3.25 -4.73 -18.11
CA ILE A 156 -3.38 -3.30 -18.41
C ILE A 156 -3.00 -3.08 -19.88
N GLN A 157 -3.87 -2.39 -20.57
CA GLN A 157 -3.69 -2.00 -21.98
C GLN A 157 -3.24 -0.55 -22.07
N ASN A 158 -2.63 -0.15 -23.18
CA ASN A 158 -2.20 1.22 -23.45
C ASN A 158 -1.32 1.79 -22.33
N VAL A 159 -0.39 0.97 -21.82
CA VAL A 159 0.45 1.35 -20.68
C VAL A 159 1.38 2.48 -21.06
N SER A 160 1.38 3.56 -20.26
CA SER A 160 2.25 4.73 -20.45
C SER A 160 3.72 4.37 -20.22
N GLN A 161 4.62 5.26 -20.67
CA GLN A 161 6.01 5.21 -20.25
C GLN A 161 6.11 5.48 -18.73
N PRO A 162 6.99 4.79 -17.99
CA PRO A 162 7.17 5.03 -16.58
C PRO A 162 7.53 6.49 -16.28
N THR A 163 7.01 7.06 -15.21
CA THR A 163 7.38 8.39 -14.69
C THR A 163 7.82 8.26 -13.25
N ASP A 164 8.68 9.18 -12.81
CA ASP A 164 9.13 9.26 -11.41
C ASP A 164 7.98 9.62 -10.49
N ASP A 165 7.84 8.88 -9.38
CA ASP A 165 6.85 9.14 -8.34
C ASP A 165 7.28 8.51 -7.01
N SER A 166 6.46 8.68 -5.97
CA SER A 166 6.61 8.03 -4.68
C SER A 166 5.25 7.78 -4.01
N VAL A 167 5.16 6.69 -3.24
CA VAL A 167 3.98 6.35 -2.43
C VAL A 167 4.46 5.96 -1.04
N ASN A 168 3.92 6.64 0.00
CA ASN A 168 4.27 6.41 1.40
C ASN A 168 5.80 6.40 1.64
N GLY A 169 6.53 7.30 0.99
CA GLY A 169 8.00 7.40 1.10
C GLY A 169 8.78 6.42 0.23
N THR A 170 8.14 5.47 -0.44
CA THR A 170 8.80 4.54 -1.35
C THR A 170 8.87 5.14 -2.75
N ALA A 171 10.08 5.35 -3.27
CA ALA A 171 10.28 5.82 -4.64
C ALA A 171 9.84 4.76 -5.66
N CYS A 172 9.07 5.15 -6.66
CA CYS A 172 8.51 4.23 -7.64
C CYS A 172 8.49 4.78 -9.06
N TRP A 173 8.25 3.89 -9.98
CA TRP A 173 7.86 4.20 -11.35
C TRP A 173 6.34 4.16 -11.45
N ARG A 174 5.74 5.31 -11.79
CA ARG A 174 4.31 5.41 -12.08
C ARG A 174 4.03 5.03 -13.52
N VAL A 175 3.11 4.10 -13.73
CA VAL A 175 2.54 3.76 -15.04
C VAL A 175 1.03 3.87 -14.99
N THR A 176 0.42 4.34 -16.07
CA THR A 176 -1.03 4.42 -16.21
C THR A 176 -1.46 3.59 -17.41
N GLY A 177 -2.74 3.26 -17.48
CA GLY A 177 -3.29 2.49 -18.59
C GLY A 177 -4.76 2.19 -18.38
N GLN A 178 -5.27 1.19 -19.08
CA GLN A 178 -6.67 0.78 -19.03
C GLN A 178 -6.79 -0.71 -18.73
N LEU A 179 -7.78 -1.08 -17.92
CA LEU A 179 -8.07 -2.46 -17.54
C LEU A 179 -9.54 -2.78 -17.80
N ASP A 180 -9.82 -3.91 -18.42
CA ASP A 180 -11.20 -4.39 -18.57
C ASP A 180 -11.75 -4.79 -17.17
N ALA A 181 -12.93 -4.27 -16.84
CA ALA A 181 -13.58 -4.48 -15.53
C ALA A 181 -13.81 -5.95 -15.19
N LYS A 182 -13.94 -6.83 -16.17
CA LYS A 182 -14.08 -8.28 -15.97
C LYS A 182 -12.96 -8.88 -15.12
N TYR A 183 -11.74 -8.31 -15.18
CA TYR A 183 -10.60 -8.79 -14.40
C TYR A 183 -10.70 -8.43 -12.91
N LEU A 184 -11.59 -7.53 -12.54
CA LEU A 184 -11.87 -7.18 -11.14
C LEU A 184 -13.14 -7.84 -10.60
N ALA A 185 -13.89 -8.59 -11.41
CA ALA A 185 -15.19 -9.13 -11.04
C ALA A 185 -15.16 -9.97 -9.75
N PHE A 186 -14.05 -10.67 -9.49
CA PHE A 186 -13.89 -11.48 -8.28
C PHE A 186 -13.79 -10.63 -6.99
N PHE A 187 -13.35 -9.36 -7.08
CA PHE A 187 -13.34 -8.43 -5.95
C PHE A 187 -14.63 -7.61 -5.86
N THR A 188 -15.22 -7.30 -7.01
CA THR A 188 -16.30 -6.32 -7.09
C THR A 188 -17.68 -6.95 -7.19
N GLY A 189 -17.75 -8.28 -7.40
CA GLY A 189 -18.99 -8.98 -7.72
C GLY A 189 -19.44 -8.82 -9.17
N GLY A 190 -18.73 -8.04 -9.98
CA GLY A 190 -19.05 -7.85 -11.40
C GLY A 190 -20.36 -7.07 -11.62
N GLY A 191 -21.10 -7.47 -12.65
CA GLY A 191 -22.41 -6.86 -12.97
C GLY A 191 -22.32 -5.63 -13.85
N VAL A 192 -21.16 -5.39 -14.48
CA VAL A 192 -20.97 -4.36 -15.49
C VAL A 192 -20.93 -4.96 -16.91
N PRO A 193 -21.26 -4.19 -17.96
CA PRO A 193 -21.19 -4.67 -19.33
C PRO A 193 -19.79 -5.15 -19.72
N ALA A 194 -19.73 -6.16 -20.58
CA ALA A 194 -18.45 -6.63 -21.13
C ALA A 194 -17.75 -5.52 -21.90
N GLY A 195 -16.43 -5.41 -21.75
CA GLY A 195 -15.63 -4.37 -22.40
C GLY A 195 -15.66 -3.02 -21.68
N THR A 196 -16.25 -2.92 -20.47
CA THR A 196 -16.15 -1.72 -19.65
C THR A 196 -14.68 -1.49 -19.26
N MET A 197 -14.10 -0.38 -19.69
CA MET A 197 -12.70 -0.05 -19.47
C MET A 197 -12.53 0.87 -18.26
N LEU A 198 -11.66 0.48 -17.36
CA LEU A 198 -11.29 1.22 -16.15
C LEU A 198 -9.95 1.94 -16.37
N GLN A 199 -9.80 3.14 -15.85
CA GLN A 199 -8.51 3.82 -15.81
C GLN A 199 -7.67 3.24 -14.67
N THR A 200 -6.39 2.98 -14.93
CA THR A 200 -5.47 2.44 -13.91
C THR A 200 -4.24 3.32 -13.74
N SER A 201 -3.73 3.34 -12.52
CA SER A 201 -2.45 3.94 -12.17
C SER A 201 -1.73 3.03 -11.18
N SER A 202 -0.54 2.56 -11.52
CA SER A 202 0.27 1.67 -10.68
C SER A 202 1.60 2.32 -10.33
N CYS A 203 2.01 2.18 -9.06
CA CYS A 203 3.32 2.58 -8.56
C CYS A 203 4.15 1.32 -8.29
N ILE A 204 5.23 1.15 -9.03
CA ILE A 204 6.12 -0.02 -8.98
C ILE A 204 7.46 0.45 -8.42
N GLY A 205 7.90 -0.14 -7.30
CA GLY A 205 9.11 0.24 -6.58
C GLY A 205 10.36 0.27 -7.46
N LYS A 206 11.18 1.30 -7.30
CA LYS A 206 12.43 1.43 -8.06
C LYS A 206 13.50 0.45 -7.60
N GLY A 207 13.51 0.10 -6.31
CA GLY A 207 14.52 -0.76 -5.72
C GLY A 207 14.28 -2.25 -5.94
N ASP A 208 13.01 -2.67 -5.93
CA ASP A 208 12.60 -4.07 -5.90
C ASP A 208 11.65 -4.49 -7.02
N SER A 209 11.14 -3.51 -7.78
CA SER A 209 10.14 -3.73 -8.82
C SER A 209 8.85 -4.39 -8.31
N LEU A 210 8.51 -4.22 -7.03
CA LEU A 210 7.25 -4.71 -6.45
C LEU A 210 6.16 -3.61 -6.53
N PRO A 211 4.87 -3.98 -6.60
CA PRO A 211 3.79 -3.00 -6.67
C PRO A 211 3.48 -2.43 -5.28
N TYR A 212 3.54 -1.13 -5.10
CA TYR A 212 3.21 -0.43 -3.85
C TYR A 212 1.83 0.21 -3.86
N GLN A 213 1.31 0.51 -5.06
CA GLN A 213 -0.03 1.04 -5.21
C GLN A 213 -0.62 0.60 -6.56
N LEU A 214 -1.90 0.28 -6.53
CA LEU A 214 -2.75 0.20 -7.72
C LEU A 214 -4.00 1.03 -7.46
N VAL A 215 -4.29 1.97 -8.34
CA VAL A 215 -5.54 2.72 -8.35
C VAL A 215 -6.31 2.33 -9.60
N VAL A 216 -7.59 2.03 -9.43
CA VAL A 216 -8.50 1.69 -10.52
C VAL A 216 -9.72 2.59 -10.41
N THR A 217 -10.01 3.34 -11.47
CA THR A 217 -11.11 4.31 -11.51
C THR A 217 -12.10 3.96 -12.63
N GLY A 218 -13.38 3.99 -12.31
CA GLY A 218 -14.47 3.70 -13.24
C GLY A 218 -15.48 2.68 -12.68
N GLU A 219 -16.37 2.25 -13.53
CA GLU A 219 -17.48 1.34 -13.20
C GLU A 219 -16.98 -0.11 -13.18
N ALA A 220 -16.50 -0.59 -12.02
CA ALA A 220 -15.99 -1.96 -11.85
C ALA A 220 -17.04 -2.91 -11.26
N ALA A 221 -18.13 -2.39 -10.70
CA ALA A 221 -19.26 -3.13 -10.15
C ALA A 221 -20.58 -2.47 -10.50
N ALA A 222 -21.65 -3.22 -10.41
CA ALA A 222 -22.99 -2.65 -10.52
C ALA A 222 -23.21 -1.56 -9.46
N GLY A 223 -23.70 -0.39 -9.90
CA GLY A 223 -23.90 0.77 -9.04
C GLY A 223 -22.68 1.68 -8.87
N ASP A 224 -21.53 1.34 -9.40
CA ASP A 224 -20.41 2.26 -9.48
C ASP A 224 -20.70 3.41 -10.47
N THR A 225 -19.91 4.46 -10.36
CA THR A 225 -19.90 5.58 -11.30
C THR A 225 -18.55 5.67 -11.99
N THR A 226 -18.46 6.49 -13.02
CA THR A 226 -17.19 6.77 -13.72
C THR A 226 -16.13 7.38 -12.81
N SER A 227 -16.53 7.98 -11.68
CA SER A 227 -15.63 8.55 -10.66
C SER A 227 -15.34 7.63 -9.48
N THR A 228 -15.95 6.45 -9.41
CA THR A 228 -15.65 5.47 -8.36
C THR A 228 -14.20 5.01 -8.49
N SER A 229 -13.44 5.11 -7.41
CA SER A 229 -12.02 4.76 -7.40
C SER A 229 -11.70 3.75 -6.30
N ARG A 230 -10.97 2.72 -6.64
CA ARG A 230 -10.44 1.71 -5.73
C ARG A 230 -8.94 1.82 -5.66
N THR A 231 -8.44 2.07 -4.46
CA THR A 231 -7.00 2.16 -4.20
C THR A 231 -6.57 0.94 -3.41
N PHE A 232 -5.57 0.24 -3.91
CA PHE A 232 -4.86 -0.84 -3.22
C PHE A 232 -3.48 -0.33 -2.86
N LEU A 233 -3.14 -0.30 -1.57
CA LEU A 233 -1.80 -0.04 -1.07
C LEU A 233 -1.23 -1.36 -0.60
N ILE A 234 -0.02 -1.68 -1.05
CA ILE A 234 0.64 -2.94 -0.76
C ILE A 234 1.97 -2.64 -0.05
N SER A 235 2.23 -3.35 1.03
CA SER A 235 3.40 -3.10 1.89
C SER A 235 3.84 -4.35 2.62
N ASN A 236 4.84 -4.24 3.49
CA ASN A 236 5.28 -5.29 4.41
C ASN A 236 5.58 -6.61 3.70
N TYR A 237 6.28 -6.51 2.57
CA TYR A 237 6.65 -7.68 1.79
C TYR A 237 7.58 -8.61 2.57
N ASN A 238 7.27 -9.90 2.52
CA ASN A 238 8.03 -10.99 3.14
C ASN A 238 8.14 -10.92 4.67
N GLU A 239 7.28 -10.13 5.34
CA GLU A 239 7.19 -10.17 6.79
C GLU A 239 6.58 -11.50 7.25
N THR A 240 7.04 -11.96 8.41
CA THR A 240 6.51 -13.20 8.99
C THR A 240 5.13 -12.95 9.57
N VAL A 241 4.10 -13.51 8.94
CA VAL A 241 2.71 -13.44 9.40
C VAL A 241 2.20 -14.86 9.68
N ASN A 242 1.64 -15.07 10.86
CA ASN A 242 1.01 -16.35 11.21
C ASN A 242 -0.51 -16.26 11.04
N ILE A 243 -1.06 -16.99 10.08
CA ILE A 243 -2.50 -17.09 9.82
C ILE A 243 -2.95 -18.50 10.11
N ILE A 244 -3.81 -18.64 11.11
CA ILE A 244 -4.38 -19.91 11.56
C ILE A 244 -5.92 -19.83 11.51
N ALA A 245 -6.56 -20.98 11.30
CA ALA A 245 -8.01 -21.09 11.37
C ALA A 245 -8.51 -20.71 12.76
N PRO A 246 -9.64 -19.98 12.89
CA PRO A 246 -10.22 -19.66 14.17
C PRO A 246 -10.85 -20.92 14.80
N GLN A 247 -10.99 -20.89 16.13
CA GLN A 247 -11.82 -21.85 16.83
C GLN A 247 -13.29 -21.46 16.68
N ILE A 248 -14.15 -22.41 16.33
CA ILE A 248 -15.61 -22.26 16.14
C ILE A 248 -16.36 -23.19 17.10
#